data_2e1e7dcc83068714005927eae5e72001
#
_entry.id   2e1e7dcc83068714005927eae5e72001
#
_cell.length_a   1.000
_cell.length_b   1.000
_cell.length_c   1.000
_cell.angle_alpha   90.00
_cell.angle_beta   90.00
_cell.angle_gamma   90.00
#
_symmetry.space_group_name_H-M   'P 1'
#
loop_
_entity.id
_entity.type
_entity.pdbx_description
1 polymer ?
#
loop_
_entity_poly.entity_id
_entity_poly.type
_entity_poly.pdbx_seq_one_letter_code
_entity_poly.pdbx_strand_id
1 'polypeptide(L)'
;MRQTRRDFLKVAAGGAWLAVLALAGCEPNRSVRAMAAPVSAGPTRVFRSRPDLRPPPVEVTTPARNTAPGYLFAASKNGPEEKYPAQDGPMILDNEGQPVWLRPVRAEERDAMDFKVQSYRGKPVLTWWEGVHGGFGDGEYVIFDDSYREIARFKVGKGLPGDHHEFLISGRDTAFVTIYAEMPMDLSSYGGPEDGLVIDGMAQEIDIESGEVLFEWRSLDHVDPEESYSAPAPELEAAYDYFHINSIEEDGEDHLLISARRTSAVYKVDRESGEVAWRLGGKRSDFEMGEGADFAFQHDARRQPDGTITLFDNRGADMDEQSRGIRLRLDEEAMTATLLQEFTHPEEPFATYQGNVQVLPNGNVFVGWGSAPYLTEHDGDGTLLYDAGFPREVESYRAFRSPWTGRPAGGPDLAGESGPQGRVTLYASWNGATEVASWEVLDGPGVEDLEAVGEAPRKGFETAITFNTEEPYVAVRAKDRSGRALGVPRAMRR
;
A
#
# COMPACT_ATOMS: atom_id res chain seq x y z
N MET A 1 -21.97 -45.49 -25.81
CA MET A 1 -22.94 -44.75 -24.99
C MET A 1 -22.52 -43.27 -25.01
N ARG A 2 -23.33 -42.46 -25.69
CA ARG A 2 -23.05 -41.01 -25.83
C ARG A 2 -23.55 -40.31 -24.54
N GLN A 3 -22.64 -39.74 -23.75
CA GLN A 3 -23.00 -38.78 -22.72
C GLN A 3 -23.00 -37.38 -23.36
N THR A 4 -24.11 -36.72 -23.20
CA THR A 4 -24.44 -35.47 -23.86
C THR A 4 -23.91 -34.27 -23.07
N ARG A 5 -23.43 -33.27 -23.82
CA ARG A 5 -22.90 -31.97 -23.41
C ARG A 5 -23.78 -31.09 -22.46
N ARG A 6 -24.76 -31.67 -21.78
CA ARG A 6 -25.72 -30.89 -20.95
C ARG A 6 -25.43 -30.87 -19.44
N ASP A 7 -24.51 -31.68 -18.95
CA ASP A 7 -24.24 -31.77 -17.50
C ASP A 7 -23.04 -30.93 -17.03
N PHE A 8 -22.35 -30.24 -17.95
CA PHE A 8 -21.20 -29.38 -17.63
C PHE A 8 -21.59 -27.91 -17.37
N LEU A 9 -22.83 -27.51 -17.58
CA LEU A 9 -23.29 -26.11 -17.52
C LEU A 9 -24.01 -25.71 -16.20
N LYS A 10 -23.97 -26.54 -15.17
CA LYS A 10 -24.61 -26.21 -13.88
C LYS A 10 -23.65 -25.95 -12.70
N VAL A 11 -22.37 -25.93 -12.91
CA VAL A 11 -21.35 -25.60 -11.88
C VAL A 11 -20.62 -24.26 -12.16
N ALA A 12 -20.91 -23.59 -13.28
CA ALA A 12 -20.17 -22.42 -13.74
C ALA A 12 -20.83 -21.06 -13.45
N ALA A 13 -21.80 -20.98 -12.52
CA ALA A 13 -22.48 -19.70 -12.25
C ALA A 13 -22.12 -19.05 -10.89
N GLY A 14 -21.06 -19.48 -10.24
CA GLY A 14 -20.68 -18.94 -8.94
C GLY A 14 -19.17 -18.69 -8.74
N GLY A 15 -18.36 -18.79 -9.77
CA GLY A 15 -16.90 -18.74 -9.59
C GLY A 15 -16.11 -18.02 -10.69
N ALA A 16 -16.76 -17.28 -11.57
CA ALA A 16 -16.09 -16.77 -12.79
C ALA A 16 -15.18 -15.56 -12.57
N TRP A 17 -15.17 -14.92 -11.41
CA TRP A 17 -14.37 -13.72 -11.15
C TRP A 17 -12.99 -13.99 -10.50
N LEU A 18 -12.77 -15.18 -9.94
CA LEU A 18 -11.50 -15.54 -9.29
C LEU A 18 -10.45 -16.17 -10.22
N ALA A 19 -10.84 -16.58 -11.43
CA ALA A 19 -9.94 -17.30 -12.35
C ALA A 19 -9.07 -16.41 -13.23
N VAL A 20 -9.37 -15.12 -13.35
CA VAL A 20 -8.66 -14.22 -14.30
C VAL A 20 -7.26 -13.83 -13.83
N LEU A 21 -6.99 -13.82 -12.52
CA LEU A 21 -5.68 -13.46 -11.98
C LEU A 21 -4.65 -14.62 -11.99
N ALA A 22 -5.10 -15.85 -12.00
CA ALA A 22 -4.21 -17.02 -11.90
C ALA A 22 -3.71 -17.58 -13.25
N LEU A 23 -4.35 -17.21 -14.38
CA LEU A 23 -4.08 -17.86 -15.67
C LEU A 23 -3.26 -17.04 -16.67
N ALA A 24 -2.98 -15.79 -16.40
CA ALA A 24 -2.16 -14.97 -17.29
C ALA A 24 -0.66 -15.23 -17.10
N GLY A 25 -0.23 -16.48 -17.09
CA GLY A 25 1.18 -16.81 -16.99
C GLY A 25 1.55 -18.21 -16.54
N CYS A 26 0.63 -19.16 -16.39
CA CYS A 26 0.96 -20.52 -15.99
C CYS A 26 0.81 -21.48 -17.16
N GLU A 27 1.89 -21.88 -17.79
CA GLU A 27 1.95 -23.15 -18.50
C GLU A 27 1.86 -24.33 -17.52
N PRO A 28 1.13 -25.45 -17.84
CA PRO A 28 0.74 -26.48 -16.88
C PRO A 28 1.88 -27.41 -16.41
N ASN A 29 3.16 -27.03 -16.55
CA ASN A 29 4.27 -27.96 -16.26
C ASN A 29 5.49 -27.33 -15.55
N ARG A 30 5.30 -26.27 -14.73
CA ARG A 30 6.40 -25.72 -13.92
C ARG A 30 6.14 -25.96 -12.43
N SER A 31 7.17 -26.50 -11.77
CA SER A 31 7.19 -26.74 -10.32
C SER A 31 6.89 -25.44 -9.57
N VAL A 32 5.77 -25.38 -8.89
CA VAL A 32 5.46 -24.31 -7.93
C VAL A 32 6.56 -24.34 -6.87
N ARG A 33 7.41 -23.32 -6.81
CA ARG A 33 8.34 -23.13 -5.68
C ARG A 33 7.51 -23.03 -4.40
N ALA A 34 7.87 -23.79 -3.39
CA ALA A 34 7.23 -23.67 -2.09
C ALA A 34 7.44 -22.22 -1.62
N MET A 35 6.35 -21.50 -1.38
CA MET A 35 6.41 -20.19 -0.74
C MET A 35 7.03 -20.33 0.65
N ALA A 36 7.74 -19.31 1.10
CA ALA A 36 8.29 -19.26 2.46
C ALA A 36 7.24 -19.65 3.49
N ALA A 37 7.70 -20.27 4.58
CA ALA A 37 6.80 -20.69 5.65
C ALA A 37 5.97 -19.48 6.13
N PRO A 38 4.63 -19.62 6.25
CA PRO A 38 3.78 -18.49 6.59
C PRO A 38 4.18 -17.96 7.98
N VAL A 39 4.22 -16.63 8.07
CA VAL A 39 4.22 -15.96 9.38
C VAL A 39 3.04 -16.52 10.16
N SER A 40 3.29 -17.08 11.36
CA SER A 40 2.24 -17.72 12.16
C SER A 40 1.11 -16.73 12.41
N ALA A 41 -0.06 -16.98 11.82
CA ALA A 41 -1.24 -16.17 12.03
C ALA A 41 -1.67 -16.28 13.49
N GLY A 42 -1.38 -15.26 14.29
CA GLY A 42 -1.99 -15.10 15.60
C GLY A 42 -3.50 -14.88 15.50
N PRO A 43 -4.25 -15.01 16.58
CA PRO A 43 -5.68 -14.68 16.55
C PRO A 43 -5.85 -13.20 16.21
N THR A 44 -6.89 -12.88 15.44
CA THR A 44 -7.28 -11.49 15.15
C THR A 44 -7.33 -10.67 16.45
N ARG A 45 -6.67 -9.51 16.46
CA ARG A 45 -6.66 -8.64 17.65
C ARG A 45 -8.03 -8.03 17.86
N VAL A 46 -8.52 -8.12 19.08
CA VAL A 46 -9.78 -7.49 19.52
C VAL A 46 -9.49 -6.59 20.71
N PHE A 47 -9.95 -5.34 20.62
CA PHE A 47 -9.78 -4.34 21.67
C PHE A 47 -11.08 -4.17 22.46
N ARG A 48 -11.00 -4.08 23.78
CA ARG A 48 -12.17 -3.89 24.64
C ARG A 48 -12.72 -2.47 24.55
N SER A 49 -11.84 -1.47 24.44
CA SER A 49 -12.23 -0.08 24.24
C SER A 49 -12.73 0.20 22.81
N ARG A 50 -12.33 -0.61 21.83
CA ARG A 50 -12.69 -0.49 20.41
C ARG A 50 -13.00 -1.87 19.81
N PRO A 51 -14.09 -2.52 20.22
CA PRO A 51 -14.46 -3.85 19.73
C PRO A 51 -14.88 -3.86 18.25
N ASP A 52 -15.11 -2.68 17.69
CA ASP A 52 -15.37 -2.44 16.27
C ASP A 52 -14.10 -2.55 15.39
N LEU A 53 -12.90 -2.46 15.99
CA LEU A 53 -11.62 -2.55 15.27
C LEU A 53 -11.00 -3.93 15.41
N ARG A 54 -10.69 -4.56 14.27
CA ARG A 54 -10.09 -5.90 14.18
C ARG A 54 -8.98 -5.91 13.12
N PRO A 55 -7.83 -5.25 13.38
CA PRO A 55 -6.70 -5.24 12.44
C PRO A 55 -6.10 -6.64 12.28
N PRO A 56 -5.48 -6.93 11.13
CA PRO A 56 -4.61 -8.11 11.01
C PRO A 56 -3.44 -7.99 11.99
N PRO A 57 -2.96 -9.10 12.56
CA PRO A 57 -1.74 -9.09 13.34
C PRO A 57 -0.54 -8.81 12.44
N VAL A 58 0.48 -8.20 13.00
CA VAL A 58 1.80 -8.06 12.38
C VAL A 58 2.82 -8.70 13.31
N GLU A 59 3.63 -9.61 12.78
CA GLU A 59 4.72 -10.26 13.49
C GLU A 59 6.04 -9.57 13.13
N VAL A 60 6.81 -9.19 14.13
CA VAL A 60 8.15 -8.62 13.95
C VAL A 60 9.18 -9.73 14.16
N THR A 61 9.83 -10.14 13.08
CA THR A 61 10.84 -11.21 13.08
C THR A 61 12.25 -10.67 13.34
N THR A 62 12.54 -9.45 12.84
CA THR A 62 13.76 -8.71 13.16
C THR A 62 13.39 -7.38 13.82
N PRO A 63 13.62 -7.21 15.14
CA PRO A 63 13.34 -5.96 15.83
C PRO A 63 14.13 -4.77 15.28
N ALA A 64 13.51 -3.60 15.24
CA ALA A 64 14.08 -2.38 14.70
C ALA A 64 15.41 -2.00 15.38
N ARG A 65 16.46 -1.84 14.58
CA ARG A 65 17.79 -1.38 15.01
C ARG A 65 18.36 -0.43 13.97
N ASN A 66 18.74 0.78 14.38
CA ASN A 66 19.25 1.82 13.48
C ASN A 66 18.31 2.16 12.32
N THR A 67 17.02 1.90 12.49
CA THR A 67 15.98 2.24 11.52
C THR A 67 15.75 3.75 11.48
N ALA A 68 15.19 4.24 10.38
CA ALA A 68 14.71 5.60 10.29
C ALA A 68 13.57 5.85 11.31
N PRO A 69 13.46 7.07 11.86
CA PRO A 69 12.35 7.41 12.73
C PRO A 69 11.02 7.43 11.97
N GLY A 70 9.93 7.07 12.65
CA GLY A 70 8.58 7.13 12.08
C GLY A 70 7.78 5.86 12.32
N TYR A 71 6.64 5.81 11.66
CA TYR A 71 5.69 4.72 11.69
C TYR A 71 5.65 4.01 10.33
N LEU A 72 5.09 2.82 10.28
CA LEU A 72 4.83 2.09 9.06
C LEU A 72 3.42 2.39 8.57
N PHE A 73 3.26 2.60 7.29
CA PHE A 73 2.01 2.88 6.60
C PHE A 73 1.73 1.77 5.61
N ALA A 74 0.61 1.07 5.77
CA ALA A 74 0.17 0.01 4.88
C ALA A 74 -1.35 0.05 4.75
N ALA A 75 -1.88 -0.36 3.62
CA ALA A 75 -3.30 -0.61 3.45
C ALA A 75 -3.49 -2.13 3.33
N SER A 76 -3.86 -2.76 4.45
CA SER A 76 -4.10 -4.19 4.47
C SER A 76 -5.33 -4.56 3.63
N LYS A 77 -5.20 -5.60 2.82
CA LYS A 77 -6.28 -6.23 2.08
C LYS A 77 -6.08 -7.73 2.02
N ASN A 78 -7.16 -8.46 1.81
CA ASN A 78 -7.04 -9.89 1.56
C ASN A 78 -6.41 -10.17 0.20
N GLY A 79 -5.53 -11.16 0.15
CA GLY A 79 -5.05 -11.74 -1.09
C GLY A 79 -6.16 -12.47 -1.87
N PRO A 80 -5.89 -12.88 -3.12
CA PRO A 80 -6.92 -13.48 -3.99
C PRO A 80 -7.31 -14.90 -3.60
N GLU A 81 -6.47 -15.64 -2.90
CA GLU A 81 -6.66 -17.09 -2.66
C GLU A 81 -7.49 -17.40 -1.41
N GLU A 82 -7.20 -16.76 -0.30
CA GLU A 82 -7.83 -17.03 1.00
C GLU A 82 -8.17 -15.71 1.71
N LYS A 83 -9.24 -15.73 2.52
CA LYS A 83 -9.64 -14.57 3.32
C LYS A 83 -9.18 -14.73 4.76
N TYR A 84 -8.45 -13.74 5.24
CA TYR A 84 -8.15 -13.59 6.65
C TYR A 84 -9.28 -12.84 7.37
N PRO A 85 -9.70 -13.24 8.59
CA PRO A 85 -10.88 -12.66 9.25
C PRO A 85 -10.61 -11.31 9.94
N ALA A 86 -9.70 -10.50 9.40
CA ALA A 86 -9.43 -9.13 9.84
C ALA A 86 -10.17 -8.10 8.98
N GLN A 87 -10.10 -6.84 9.39
CA GLN A 87 -10.62 -5.73 8.62
C GLN A 87 -9.55 -5.21 7.68
N ASP A 88 -9.94 -4.96 6.45
CA ASP A 88 -9.12 -4.32 5.44
C ASP A 88 -9.16 -2.80 5.57
N GLY A 89 -8.09 -2.13 5.13
CA GLY A 89 -8.03 -0.68 5.07
C GLY A 89 -6.69 -0.06 5.47
N PRO A 90 -6.58 1.28 5.37
CA PRO A 90 -5.39 2.02 5.77
C PRO A 90 -5.07 1.82 7.26
N MET A 91 -3.81 1.54 7.56
CA MET A 91 -3.33 1.38 8.93
C MET A 91 -1.93 1.94 9.14
N ILE A 92 -1.72 2.50 10.33
CA ILE A 92 -0.42 2.97 10.81
C ILE A 92 0.02 2.01 11.91
N LEU A 93 1.27 1.53 11.81
CA LEU A 93 1.89 0.60 12.76
C LEU A 93 3.12 1.23 13.41
N ASP A 94 3.41 0.84 14.65
CA ASP A 94 4.71 1.11 15.27
C ASP A 94 5.74 0.02 14.94
N ASN A 95 6.97 0.18 15.45
CA ASN A 95 8.06 -0.77 15.20
C ASN A 95 7.87 -2.12 15.89
N GLU A 96 6.95 -2.22 16.83
CA GLU A 96 6.57 -3.47 17.51
C GLU A 96 5.40 -4.17 16.77
N GLY A 97 5.00 -3.68 15.59
CA GLY A 97 3.88 -4.20 14.81
C GLY A 97 2.52 -3.96 15.49
N GLN A 98 2.45 -2.99 16.44
CA GLN A 98 1.18 -2.63 17.05
C GLN A 98 0.47 -1.59 16.19
N PRO A 99 -0.86 -1.68 16.01
CA PRO A 99 -1.59 -0.62 15.35
C PRO A 99 -1.51 0.68 16.17
N VAL A 100 -1.33 1.78 15.46
CA VAL A 100 -1.43 3.13 15.97
C VAL A 100 -2.74 3.76 15.51
N TRP A 101 -3.09 3.49 14.26
CA TRP A 101 -4.34 3.93 13.65
C TRP A 101 -4.84 2.87 12.67
N LEU A 102 -6.13 2.69 12.61
CA LEU A 102 -6.82 1.85 11.63
C LEU A 102 -8.11 2.53 11.19
N ARG A 103 -8.34 2.59 9.90
CA ARG A 103 -9.60 3.00 9.28
C ARG A 103 -10.15 1.87 8.40
N PRO A 104 -11.03 1.01 8.92
CA PRO A 104 -11.62 -0.05 8.11
C PRO A 104 -12.37 0.51 6.91
N VAL A 105 -12.21 -0.14 5.75
CA VAL A 105 -13.06 0.11 4.58
C VAL A 105 -14.44 -0.45 4.87
N ARG A 106 -15.49 0.35 4.64
CA ARG A 106 -16.86 0.04 5.12
C ARG A 106 -17.72 -0.74 4.12
N ALA A 107 -17.29 -0.89 2.89
CA ALA A 107 -18.06 -1.60 1.86
C ALA A 107 -17.41 -2.95 1.57
N GLU A 108 -18.21 -4.02 1.49
CA GLU A 108 -17.73 -5.41 1.34
C GLU A 108 -16.94 -5.68 0.04
N GLU A 109 -17.02 -4.79 -0.95
CA GLU A 109 -16.37 -4.95 -2.26
C GLU A 109 -15.37 -3.83 -2.58
N ARG A 110 -14.97 -3.02 -1.59
CA ARG A 110 -14.02 -1.92 -1.79
C ARG A 110 -12.74 -2.20 -1.03
N ASP A 111 -11.63 -1.83 -1.64
CA ASP A 111 -10.30 -1.85 -1.03
C ASP A 111 -9.72 -0.45 -0.91
N ALA A 112 -8.74 -0.31 -0.03
CA ALA A 112 -7.87 0.85 0.02
C ALA A 112 -6.47 0.44 -0.42
N MET A 113 -5.81 1.28 -1.24
CA MET A 113 -4.48 1.00 -1.76
C MET A 113 -3.62 2.25 -1.77
N ASP A 114 -2.30 2.05 -1.82
CA ASP A 114 -1.29 3.11 -1.91
C ASP A 114 -1.36 4.11 -0.74
N PHE A 115 -1.54 3.60 0.49
CA PHE A 115 -1.64 4.42 1.70
C PHE A 115 -0.27 4.93 2.13
N LYS A 116 -0.12 6.26 2.13
CA LYS A 116 1.15 6.93 2.43
C LYS A 116 0.97 8.33 3.01
N VAL A 117 2.07 8.88 3.53
CA VAL A 117 2.17 10.31 3.88
C VAL A 117 2.67 11.07 2.66
N GLN A 118 1.97 12.12 2.30
CA GLN A 118 2.39 13.07 1.27
C GLN A 118 2.34 14.51 1.80
N SER A 119 2.82 15.47 1.02
CA SER A 119 2.66 16.90 1.30
C SER A 119 1.53 17.47 0.46
N TYR A 120 0.60 18.19 1.08
CA TYR A 120 -0.42 18.96 0.38
C TYR A 120 -0.55 20.33 1.01
N ARG A 121 -0.35 21.39 0.22
CA ARG A 121 -0.33 22.79 0.69
C ARG A 121 0.67 23.01 1.83
N GLY A 122 1.84 22.41 1.69
CA GLY A 122 2.94 22.49 2.66
C GLY A 122 2.67 21.80 3.99
N LYS A 123 1.66 20.93 4.08
CA LYS A 123 1.36 20.14 5.28
C LYS A 123 1.42 18.65 4.99
N PRO A 124 1.90 17.84 5.94
CA PRO A 124 1.80 16.39 5.81
C PRO A 124 0.33 15.96 5.87
N VAL A 125 -0.05 15.08 4.95
CA VAL A 125 -1.39 14.50 4.82
C VAL A 125 -1.29 12.99 4.63
N LEU A 126 -2.38 12.29 4.95
CA LEU A 126 -2.56 10.87 4.61
C LEU A 126 -3.32 10.77 3.31
N THR A 127 -2.83 9.93 2.40
CA THR A 127 -3.46 9.73 1.10
C THR A 127 -3.60 8.25 0.78
N TRP A 128 -4.68 7.88 0.10
CA TRP A 128 -4.89 6.54 -0.45
C TRP A 128 -5.93 6.58 -1.56
N TRP A 129 -5.94 5.55 -2.39
CA TRP A 129 -7.04 5.24 -3.29
C TRP A 129 -8.05 4.33 -2.58
N GLU A 130 -9.37 4.50 -2.84
CA GLU A 130 -10.45 3.68 -2.30
C GLU A 130 -11.46 3.35 -3.40
N GLY A 131 -11.61 2.06 -3.74
CA GLY A 131 -12.47 1.65 -4.84
C GLY A 131 -12.64 0.14 -4.99
N VAL A 132 -13.19 -0.27 -6.12
CA VAL A 132 -13.32 -1.67 -6.53
C VAL A 132 -12.22 -2.01 -7.51
N HIS A 133 -11.56 -3.14 -7.36
CA HIS A 133 -10.50 -3.57 -8.26
C HIS A 133 -10.60 -5.05 -8.65
N GLY A 134 -9.99 -5.39 -9.81
CA GLY A 134 -9.86 -6.76 -10.34
C GLY A 134 -8.62 -6.87 -11.24
N GLY A 135 -7.45 -6.43 -10.74
CA GLY A 135 -6.20 -6.26 -11.50
C GLY A 135 -5.92 -4.79 -11.80
N PHE A 136 -6.92 -4.02 -12.18
CA PHE A 136 -7.01 -2.56 -12.21
C PHE A 136 -8.34 -2.13 -11.60
N GLY A 137 -8.53 -0.83 -11.31
CA GLY A 137 -9.58 -0.37 -10.45
C GLY A 137 -10.49 0.72 -11.02
N ASP A 138 -11.61 0.94 -10.31
CA ASP A 138 -12.45 2.12 -10.42
C ASP A 138 -12.74 2.67 -9.02
N GLY A 139 -12.16 3.83 -8.71
CA GLY A 139 -12.25 4.40 -7.37
C GLY A 139 -12.02 5.90 -7.30
N GLU A 140 -11.71 6.33 -6.09
CA GLU A 140 -11.54 7.74 -5.72
C GLU A 140 -10.25 7.91 -4.91
N TYR A 141 -9.65 9.09 -5.00
CA TYR A 141 -8.45 9.48 -4.29
C TYR A 141 -8.83 10.30 -3.06
N VAL A 142 -8.30 9.91 -1.92
CA VAL A 142 -8.71 10.42 -0.60
C VAL A 142 -7.53 11.09 0.09
N ILE A 143 -7.77 12.27 0.67
CA ILE A 143 -6.78 13.04 1.43
C ILE A 143 -7.34 13.34 2.83
N PHE A 144 -6.57 12.98 3.88
CA PHE A 144 -6.89 13.26 5.29
C PHE A 144 -5.83 14.14 5.93
N ASP A 145 -6.26 15.02 6.84
CA ASP A 145 -5.38 15.83 7.68
C ASP A 145 -4.83 15.04 8.91
N ASP A 146 -3.99 15.69 9.70
CA ASP A 146 -3.40 15.13 10.93
C ASP A 146 -4.42 14.87 12.05
N SER A 147 -5.64 15.40 11.92
CA SER A 147 -6.78 15.10 12.79
C SER A 147 -7.65 13.93 12.29
N TYR A 148 -7.20 13.27 11.20
CA TYR A 148 -7.92 12.20 10.52
C TYR A 148 -9.28 12.60 9.95
N ARG A 149 -9.42 13.86 9.53
CA ARG A 149 -10.58 14.35 8.78
C ARG A 149 -10.27 14.32 7.30
N GLU A 150 -11.25 13.89 6.53
CA GLU A 150 -11.21 14.01 5.08
C GLU A 150 -11.22 15.48 4.68
N ILE A 151 -10.21 15.93 3.97
CA ILE A 151 -10.06 17.31 3.49
C ILE A 151 -10.22 17.41 1.97
N ALA A 152 -10.04 16.31 1.24
CA ALA A 152 -10.36 16.22 -0.18
C ALA A 152 -10.69 14.77 -0.56
N ARG A 153 -11.54 14.63 -1.58
CA ARG A 153 -11.85 13.38 -2.27
C ARG A 153 -12.18 13.75 -3.73
N PHE A 154 -11.52 13.11 -4.68
CA PHE A 154 -11.71 13.42 -6.10
C PHE A 154 -11.61 12.15 -6.95
N LYS A 155 -12.04 12.28 -8.21
CA LYS A 155 -11.95 11.26 -9.26
C LYS A 155 -11.06 11.74 -10.39
N VAL A 156 -10.67 10.81 -11.25
CA VAL A 156 -10.04 11.13 -12.54
C VAL A 156 -11.00 11.94 -13.42
N GLY A 157 -10.42 12.67 -14.34
CA GLY A 157 -11.19 13.48 -15.28
C GLY A 157 -11.92 12.67 -16.35
N LYS A 158 -12.78 13.35 -17.10
CA LYS A 158 -13.48 12.84 -18.29
C LYS A 158 -14.39 11.63 -18.06
N GLY A 159 -14.72 11.30 -16.79
CA GLY A 159 -15.59 10.17 -16.44
C GLY A 159 -14.96 8.80 -16.66
N LEU A 160 -13.62 8.74 -16.70
CA LEU A 160 -12.85 7.50 -16.80
C LEU A 160 -12.77 6.78 -15.44
N PRO A 161 -12.41 5.48 -15.39
CA PRO A 161 -12.19 4.77 -14.16
C PRO A 161 -10.85 5.15 -13.52
N GLY A 162 -10.88 5.67 -12.29
CA GLY A 162 -9.69 6.03 -11.52
C GLY A 162 -9.05 4.80 -10.90
N ASP A 163 -7.80 4.54 -11.27
CA ASP A 163 -7.10 3.34 -10.89
C ASP A 163 -6.19 3.52 -9.66
N HIS A 164 -5.87 2.41 -8.98
CA HIS A 164 -5.16 2.39 -7.70
C HIS A 164 -3.63 2.40 -7.81
N HIS A 165 -3.06 2.22 -9.00
CA HIS A 165 -1.63 1.99 -9.15
C HIS A 165 -0.77 3.21 -8.83
N GLU A 166 -1.29 4.44 -9.00
CA GLU A 166 -0.59 5.63 -8.53
C GLU A 166 -1.54 6.71 -8.03
N PHE A 167 -1.16 7.31 -6.91
CA PHE A 167 -1.66 8.58 -6.42
C PHE A 167 -0.49 9.39 -5.86
N LEU A 168 0.07 10.28 -6.67
CA LEU A 168 1.18 11.16 -6.32
C LEU A 168 0.73 12.62 -6.29
N ILE A 169 0.90 13.30 -5.14
CA ILE A 169 0.70 14.75 -5.06
C ILE A 169 2.00 15.42 -5.52
N SER A 170 1.90 16.25 -6.55
CA SER A 170 3.03 17.00 -7.11
C SER A 170 3.50 18.14 -6.22
N GLY A 171 4.67 18.68 -6.52
CA GLY A 171 5.16 19.90 -5.88
C GLY A 171 4.29 21.16 -6.11
N ARG A 172 3.30 21.08 -6.99
CA ARG A 172 2.33 22.14 -7.32
C ARG A 172 0.96 21.94 -6.67
N ASP A 173 0.82 20.99 -5.75
CA ASP A 173 -0.44 20.60 -5.10
C ASP A 173 -1.49 20.03 -6.09
N THR A 174 -1.06 19.49 -7.24
CA THR A 174 -1.88 18.72 -8.16
C THR A 174 -1.68 17.22 -7.90
N ALA A 175 -2.47 16.35 -8.53
CA ALA A 175 -2.34 14.90 -8.37
C ALA A 175 -2.04 14.21 -9.70
N PHE A 176 -1.00 13.37 -9.73
CA PHE A 176 -0.81 12.38 -10.78
C PHE A 176 -1.51 11.08 -10.40
N VAL A 177 -2.27 10.53 -11.35
CA VAL A 177 -3.09 9.34 -11.17
C VAL A 177 -3.07 8.46 -12.40
N THR A 178 -3.31 7.15 -12.21
CA THR A 178 -3.37 6.16 -13.29
C THR A 178 -4.80 5.85 -13.71
N ILE A 179 -4.97 5.45 -14.97
CA ILE A 179 -6.22 5.06 -15.58
C ILE A 179 -5.99 3.86 -16.48
N TYR A 180 -6.95 2.94 -16.52
CA TYR A 180 -7.00 1.79 -17.42
C TYR A 180 -8.29 1.90 -18.25
N ALA A 181 -8.15 2.34 -19.50
CA ALA A 181 -9.29 2.58 -20.38
C ALA A 181 -9.39 1.48 -21.44
N GLU A 182 -10.53 0.80 -21.54
CA GLU A 182 -10.78 -0.16 -22.62
C GLU A 182 -11.02 0.58 -23.94
N MET A 183 -10.26 0.17 -24.99
CA MET A 183 -10.33 0.75 -26.33
C MET A 183 -10.49 -0.34 -27.38
N PRO A 184 -11.38 -0.18 -28.37
CA PRO A 184 -11.46 -1.06 -29.52
C PRO A 184 -10.16 -1.03 -30.35
N MET A 185 -9.62 -2.19 -30.70
CA MET A 185 -8.41 -2.30 -31.52
C MET A 185 -8.41 -3.62 -32.31
N ASP A 186 -7.97 -3.57 -33.57
CA ASP A 186 -7.62 -4.77 -34.32
C ASP A 186 -6.37 -5.41 -33.72
N LEU A 187 -6.55 -6.54 -33.04
CA LEU A 187 -5.47 -7.30 -32.41
C LEU A 187 -4.92 -8.44 -33.27
N SER A 188 -5.31 -8.57 -34.53
CA SER A 188 -4.92 -9.68 -35.39
C SER A 188 -3.40 -9.80 -35.61
N SER A 189 -2.69 -8.67 -35.65
CA SER A 189 -1.22 -8.62 -35.75
C SER A 189 -0.51 -9.08 -34.45
N TYR A 190 -1.22 -9.07 -33.33
CA TYR A 190 -0.70 -9.48 -32.01
C TYR A 190 -1.22 -10.87 -31.57
N GLY A 191 -1.93 -11.57 -32.46
CA GLY A 191 -2.49 -12.90 -32.18
C GLY A 191 -3.85 -12.89 -31.51
N GLY A 192 -4.53 -11.74 -31.48
CA GLY A 192 -5.88 -11.56 -30.95
C GLY A 192 -6.95 -11.44 -32.05
N PRO A 193 -8.20 -11.10 -31.69
CA PRO A 193 -9.30 -10.90 -32.64
C PRO A 193 -9.20 -9.54 -33.37
N GLU A 194 -9.78 -9.47 -34.58
CA GLU A 194 -9.88 -8.22 -35.36
C GLU A 194 -10.76 -7.15 -34.66
N ASP A 195 -11.77 -7.60 -33.93
CA ASP A 195 -12.68 -6.75 -33.14
C ASP A 195 -12.35 -6.77 -31.64
N GLY A 196 -11.07 -6.82 -31.31
CA GLY A 196 -10.57 -6.93 -29.93
C GLY A 196 -10.70 -5.65 -29.11
N LEU A 197 -10.43 -5.80 -27.82
CA LEU A 197 -10.28 -4.70 -26.87
C LEU A 197 -8.86 -4.68 -26.33
N VAL A 198 -8.27 -3.49 -26.22
CA VAL A 198 -6.98 -3.26 -25.58
C VAL A 198 -7.16 -2.32 -24.39
N ILE A 199 -6.36 -2.47 -23.36
CA ILE A 199 -6.29 -1.52 -22.24
C ILE A 199 -5.25 -0.45 -22.56
N ASP A 200 -5.72 0.78 -22.68
CA ASP A 200 -4.87 1.97 -22.75
C ASP A 200 -4.47 2.38 -21.32
N GLY A 201 -3.21 2.22 -20.97
CA GLY A 201 -2.65 2.68 -19.71
C GLY A 201 -2.39 4.18 -19.79
N MET A 202 -3.07 4.96 -18.95
CA MET A 202 -3.01 6.42 -19.02
C MET A 202 -2.51 7.05 -17.74
N ALA A 203 -1.86 8.21 -17.85
CA ALA A 203 -1.51 9.10 -16.76
C ALA A 203 -2.29 10.40 -16.88
N GLN A 204 -2.92 10.87 -15.80
CA GLN A 204 -3.49 12.22 -15.73
C GLN A 204 -2.86 13.02 -14.60
N GLU A 205 -2.62 14.32 -14.84
CA GLU A 205 -2.42 15.31 -13.79
C GLU A 205 -3.72 16.08 -13.60
N ILE A 206 -4.19 16.15 -12.35
CA ILE A 206 -5.49 16.70 -11.98
C ILE A 206 -5.30 17.79 -10.93
N ASP A 207 -5.95 18.93 -11.13
CA ASP A 207 -6.13 19.91 -10.06
C ASP A 207 -7.09 19.33 -9.01
N ILE A 208 -6.60 19.15 -7.78
CA ILE A 208 -7.32 18.46 -6.70
C ILE A 208 -8.60 19.21 -6.29
N GLU A 209 -8.63 20.54 -6.42
CA GLU A 209 -9.78 21.34 -5.98
C GLU A 209 -10.88 21.40 -7.03
N SER A 210 -10.51 21.65 -8.28
CA SER A 210 -11.47 21.83 -9.39
C SER A 210 -11.83 20.52 -10.09
N GLY A 211 -10.96 19.51 -10.02
CA GLY A 211 -11.06 18.28 -10.82
C GLY A 211 -10.69 18.48 -12.29
N GLU A 212 -10.07 19.62 -12.64
CA GLU A 212 -9.62 19.90 -14.02
C GLU A 212 -8.43 19.02 -14.38
N VAL A 213 -8.46 18.42 -15.58
CA VAL A 213 -7.35 17.67 -16.15
C VAL A 213 -6.35 18.66 -16.74
N LEU A 214 -5.16 18.73 -16.15
CA LEU A 214 -4.10 19.66 -16.58
C LEU A 214 -3.15 19.02 -17.58
N PHE A 215 -2.99 17.67 -17.50
CA PHE A 215 -2.16 16.89 -18.41
C PHE A 215 -2.77 15.48 -18.57
N GLU A 216 -2.61 14.91 -19.75
CA GLU A 216 -3.00 13.53 -20.05
C GLU A 216 -2.01 12.90 -21.01
N TRP A 217 -1.54 11.73 -20.68
CA TRP A 217 -0.69 10.88 -21.51
C TRP A 217 -1.34 9.51 -21.70
N ARG A 218 -1.21 8.95 -22.90
CA ARG A 218 -1.82 7.68 -23.28
C ARG A 218 -0.77 6.73 -23.84
N SER A 219 -0.72 5.53 -23.33
CA SER A 219 0.28 4.54 -23.79
C SER A 219 0.12 4.16 -25.25
N LEU A 220 -1.10 4.05 -25.75
CA LEU A 220 -1.38 3.69 -27.16
C LEU A 220 -0.87 4.71 -28.19
N ASP A 221 -0.70 5.96 -27.80
CA ASP A 221 -0.18 7.00 -28.69
C ASP A 221 1.34 6.94 -28.85
N HIS A 222 2.07 6.23 -27.94
CA HIS A 222 3.54 6.30 -27.82
C HIS A 222 4.25 4.94 -27.72
N VAL A 223 3.53 3.87 -27.34
CA VAL A 223 4.13 2.55 -27.09
C VAL A 223 3.37 1.47 -27.84
N ASP A 224 4.07 0.78 -28.73
CA ASP A 224 3.52 -0.32 -29.52
C ASP A 224 3.21 -1.53 -28.64
N PRO A 225 2.01 -2.16 -28.76
CA PRO A 225 1.71 -3.42 -28.08
C PRO A 225 2.71 -4.57 -28.32
N GLU A 226 3.52 -4.54 -29.37
CA GLU A 226 4.64 -5.48 -29.57
C GLU A 226 5.73 -5.39 -28.48
N GLU A 227 5.83 -4.26 -27.77
CA GLU A 227 6.77 -4.10 -26.63
C GLU A 227 6.37 -4.97 -25.44
N SER A 228 5.11 -5.39 -25.34
CA SER A 228 4.62 -6.23 -24.26
C SER A 228 5.24 -7.64 -24.24
N TYR A 229 5.52 -8.15 -23.05
CA TYR A 229 5.84 -9.56 -22.80
C TYR A 229 4.58 -10.43 -22.65
N SER A 230 3.39 -9.81 -22.65
CA SER A 230 2.11 -10.52 -22.66
C SER A 230 1.55 -10.58 -24.08
N ALA A 231 0.65 -11.51 -24.32
CA ALA A 231 -0.11 -11.63 -25.57
C ALA A 231 -1.61 -11.50 -25.28
N PRO A 232 -2.43 -11.13 -26.28
CA PRO A 232 -3.88 -11.24 -26.16
C PRO A 232 -4.30 -12.65 -25.79
N ALA A 233 -5.31 -12.79 -24.92
CA ALA A 233 -5.86 -14.07 -24.47
C ALA A 233 -7.36 -14.14 -24.82
N PRO A 234 -7.71 -14.39 -26.11
CA PRO A 234 -9.10 -14.33 -26.58
C PRO A 234 -10.02 -15.31 -25.87
N GLU A 235 -9.49 -16.41 -25.35
CA GLU A 235 -10.24 -17.40 -24.58
C GLU A 235 -10.75 -16.90 -23.22
N LEU A 236 -10.18 -15.82 -22.72
CA LEU A 236 -10.59 -15.19 -21.45
C LEU A 236 -11.69 -14.13 -21.65
N GLU A 237 -12.03 -13.77 -22.89
CA GLU A 237 -12.99 -12.68 -23.21
C GLU A 237 -12.63 -11.37 -22.48
N ALA A 238 -11.34 -11.09 -22.26
CA ALA A 238 -10.83 -9.93 -21.54
C ALA A 238 -10.07 -9.01 -22.49
N ALA A 239 -10.08 -7.70 -22.19
CA ALA A 239 -9.29 -6.73 -22.94
C ALA A 239 -7.79 -7.01 -22.75
N TYR A 240 -6.99 -6.80 -23.80
CA TYR A 240 -5.55 -7.00 -23.80
C TYR A 240 -4.84 -5.90 -22.99
N ASP A 241 -4.42 -6.24 -21.79
CA ASP A 241 -3.59 -5.39 -20.95
C ASP A 241 -2.12 -5.53 -21.37
N TYR A 242 -1.70 -4.69 -22.33
CA TYR A 242 -0.36 -4.79 -22.91
C TYR A 242 0.70 -3.96 -22.19
N PHE A 243 0.28 -2.88 -21.49
CA PHE A 243 1.17 -1.91 -20.88
C PHE A 243 1.26 -2.06 -19.36
N HIS A 244 0.13 -1.97 -18.69
CA HIS A 244 -0.01 -2.08 -17.23
C HIS A 244 0.82 -1.03 -16.50
N ILE A 245 0.43 0.23 -16.63
CA ILE A 245 1.05 1.38 -15.92
C ILE A 245 0.94 1.20 -14.41
N ASN A 246 2.05 1.37 -13.66
CA ASN A 246 2.01 1.13 -12.21
C ASN A 246 2.74 2.17 -11.35
N SER A 247 3.46 3.12 -11.95
CA SER A 247 3.94 4.29 -11.23
C SER A 247 4.17 5.47 -12.15
N ILE A 248 4.01 6.66 -11.58
CA ILE A 248 4.32 7.95 -12.19
C ILE A 248 5.18 8.72 -11.20
N GLU A 249 6.31 9.30 -11.67
CA GLU A 249 7.20 10.13 -10.88
C GLU A 249 7.56 11.39 -11.66
N GLU A 250 7.67 12.54 -10.98
CA GLU A 250 8.21 13.74 -11.60
C GLU A 250 9.74 13.60 -11.77
N ASP A 251 10.26 13.74 -13.01
CA ASP A 251 11.70 13.72 -13.31
C ASP A 251 12.15 15.13 -13.74
N GLY A 252 12.26 16.00 -12.76
CA GLY A 252 12.44 17.43 -12.94
C GLY A 252 11.11 18.14 -13.29
N GLU A 253 11.23 19.32 -13.91
CA GLU A 253 10.04 20.12 -14.27
C GLU A 253 9.39 19.65 -15.58
N ASP A 254 10.18 19.10 -16.50
CA ASP A 254 9.81 18.89 -17.89
C ASP A 254 9.48 17.42 -18.23
N HIS A 255 9.79 16.48 -17.34
CA HIS A 255 9.61 15.06 -17.65
C HIS A 255 8.87 14.31 -16.54
N LEU A 256 8.33 13.15 -16.94
CA LEU A 256 7.79 12.12 -16.04
C LEU A 256 8.53 10.81 -16.26
N LEU A 257 8.70 10.02 -15.19
CA LEU A 257 9.02 8.60 -15.29
C LEU A 257 7.72 7.80 -15.17
N ILE A 258 7.45 6.96 -16.14
CA ILE A 258 6.29 6.05 -16.15
C ILE A 258 6.78 4.63 -16.17
N SER A 259 6.42 3.83 -15.16
CA SER A 259 6.74 2.39 -15.12
C SER A 259 5.57 1.58 -15.66
N ALA A 260 5.89 0.62 -16.53
CA ALA A 260 4.93 -0.29 -17.12
C ALA A 260 5.32 -1.75 -16.91
N ARG A 261 4.44 -2.50 -16.23
CA ARG A 261 4.70 -3.88 -15.82
C ARG A 261 4.84 -4.84 -17.02
N ARG A 262 3.90 -4.75 -17.98
CA ARG A 262 3.82 -5.74 -19.08
C ARG A 262 4.91 -5.56 -20.14
N THR A 263 5.45 -4.35 -20.24
CA THR A 263 6.61 -4.08 -21.10
C THR A 263 7.94 -4.27 -20.38
N SER A 264 7.92 -4.49 -19.05
CA SER A 264 9.12 -4.56 -18.18
C SER A 264 10.06 -3.37 -18.41
N ALA A 265 9.47 -2.16 -18.54
CA ALA A 265 10.23 -0.97 -18.89
C ALA A 265 9.79 0.25 -18.05
N VAL A 266 10.72 1.19 -17.90
CA VAL A 266 10.47 2.54 -17.40
C VAL A 266 10.68 3.52 -18.56
N TYR A 267 9.74 4.42 -18.74
CA TYR A 267 9.70 5.43 -19.81
C TYR A 267 9.94 6.81 -19.24
N LYS A 268 10.88 7.57 -19.80
CA LYS A 268 10.97 9.01 -19.57
C LYS A 268 10.13 9.72 -20.62
N VAL A 269 9.15 10.46 -20.17
CA VAL A 269 8.16 11.12 -21.03
C VAL A 269 8.33 12.62 -20.88
N ASP A 270 8.44 13.33 -22.01
CA ASP A 270 8.42 14.79 -22.07
C ASP A 270 6.99 15.30 -21.81
N ARG A 271 6.81 16.22 -20.88
CA ARG A 271 5.47 16.67 -20.45
C ARG A 271 4.80 17.61 -21.45
N GLU A 272 5.55 18.30 -22.29
CA GLU A 272 4.98 19.23 -23.26
C GLU A 272 4.49 18.48 -24.51
N SER A 273 5.32 17.59 -25.05
CA SER A 273 5.05 16.86 -26.29
C SER A 273 4.34 15.51 -26.07
N GLY A 274 4.50 14.88 -24.90
CA GLY A 274 4.10 13.49 -24.63
C GLY A 274 5.06 12.45 -25.18
N GLU A 275 6.10 12.87 -25.91
CA GLU A 275 7.04 11.94 -26.54
C GLU A 275 7.91 11.20 -25.52
N VAL A 276 8.24 9.93 -25.83
CA VAL A 276 9.15 9.13 -25.03
C VAL A 276 10.58 9.53 -25.35
N ALA A 277 11.26 10.16 -24.39
CA ALA A 277 12.67 10.57 -24.52
C ALA A 277 13.61 9.38 -24.48
N TRP A 278 13.35 8.39 -23.61
CA TRP A 278 14.06 7.13 -23.57
C TRP A 278 13.26 6.02 -22.85
N ARG A 279 13.69 4.77 -23.07
CA ARG A 279 13.19 3.54 -22.44
C ARG A 279 14.31 2.86 -21.67
N LEU A 280 14.09 2.53 -20.42
CA LEU A 280 14.99 1.73 -19.58
C LEU A 280 14.40 0.33 -19.40
N GLY A 281 15.09 -0.71 -19.82
CA GLY A 281 14.62 -2.09 -19.78
C GLY A 281 13.61 -2.44 -20.89
N GLY A 282 13.03 -3.62 -20.81
CA GLY A 282 12.09 -4.12 -21.81
C GLY A 282 12.71 -4.53 -23.15
N LYS A 283 11.84 -4.80 -24.14
CA LYS A 283 12.27 -5.25 -25.48
C LYS A 283 12.95 -4.17 -26.31
N ARG A 284 12.68 -2.90 -26.00
CA ARG A 284 13.18 -1.73 -26.75
C ARG A 284 13.98 -0.79 -25.83
N SER A 285 14.77 -1.35 -24.91
CA SER A 285 15.66 -0.55 -24.07
C SER A 285 16.62 0.30 -24.89
N ASP A 286 16.71 1.59 -24.58
CA ASP A 286 17.74 2.48 -25.12
C ASP A 286 19.05 2.33 -24.35
N PHE A 287 19.02 1.70 -23.17
CA PHE A 287 20.17 1.51 -22.30
C PHE A 287 20.78 0.12 -22.46
N GLU A 288 22.11 0.05 -22.46
CA GLU A 288 22.84 -1.18 -22.20
C GLU A 288 22.74 -1.50 -20.69
N MET A 289 22.10 -2.63 -20.38
CA MET A 289 21.91 -3.07 -19.00
C MET A 289 23.16 -3.82 -18.53
N GLY A 290 23.83 -3.27 -17.50
CA GLY A 290 24.99 -3.89 -16.87
C GLY A 290 24.63 -5.16 -16.10
N GLU A 291 25.66 -5.87 -15.60
CA GLU A 291 25.45 -7.12 -14.84
C GLU A 291 24.51 -6.91 -13.65
N GLY A 292 23.47 -7.71 -13.56
CA GLY A 292 22.45 -7.68 -12.52
C GLY A 292 21.49 -6.48 -12.57
N ALA A 293 21.63 -5.56 -13.54
CA ALA A 293 20.75 -4.41 -13.69
C ALA A 293 19.39 -4.73 -14.33
N ASP A 294 19.25 -5.94 -14.90
CA ASP A 294 17.98 -6.40 -15.50
C ASP A 294 16.88 -6.51 -14.46
N PHE A 295 15.68 -6.15 -14.87
CA PHE A 295 14.47 -6.28 -14.09
C PHE A 295 13.28 -6.71 -14.95
N ALA A 296 12.25 -7.27 -14.33
CA ALA A 296 11.04 -7.67 -15.05
C ALA A 296 9.79 -7.49 -14.19
N PHE A 297 8.69 -7.12 -14.85
CA PHE A 297 7.36 -6.91 -14.25
C PHE A 297 7.37 -5.97 -13.05
N GLN A 298 8.34 -5.06 -13.01
CA GLN A 298 8.67 -4.15 -11.92
C GLN A 298 7.51 -3.23 -11.52
N HIS A 299 7.62 -2.72 -10.28
CA HIS A 299 6.73 -1.69 -9.72
C HIS A 299 7.52 -0.54 -9.12
N ASP A 300 6.84 0.61 -9.00
CA ASP A 300 7.28 1.75 -8.19
C ASP A 300 8.65 2.32 -8.58
N ALA A 301 8.87 2.60 -9.87
CA ALA A 301 10.09 3.25 -10.32
C ALA A 301 10.13 4.72 -9.85
N ARG A 302 11.21 5.12 -9.13
CA ARG A 302 11.36 6.45 -8.54
C ARG A 302 12.74 7.06 -8.83
N ARG A 303 12.76 8.32 -9.29
CA ARG A 303 14.00 9.11 -9.39
C ARG A 303 14.41 9.57 -8.00
N GLN A 304 15.63 9.28 -7.60
CA GLN A 304 16.19 9.73 -6.34
C GLN A 304 16.89 11.09 -6.51
N PRO A 305 17.04 11.89 -5.42
CA PRO A 305 17.68 13.20 -5.50
C PRO A 305 19.14 13.17 -5.99
N ASP A 306 19.82 12.04 -5.92
CA ASP A 306 21.19 11.85 -6.43
C ASP A 306 21.22 11.37 -7.90
N GLY A 307 20.08 11.35 -8.58
CA GLY A 307 19.93 10.95 -9.98
C GLY A 307 19.82 9.44 -10.21
N THR A 308 19.91 8.62 -9.17
CA THR A 308 19.67 7.16 -9.30
C THR A 308 18.18 6.85 -9.46
N ILE A 309 17.85 5.66 -9.94
CA ILE A 309 16.47 5.14 -9.97
C ILE A 309 16.37 3.95 -9.01
N THR A 310 15.33 3.93 -8.19
CA THR A 310 14.92 2.75 -7.44
C THR A 310 13.65 2.16 -8.02
N LEU A 311 13.51 0.84 -7.94
CA LEU A 311 12.29 0.12 -8.31
C LEU A 311 12.22 -1.23 -7.58
N PHE A 312 11.02 -1.77 -7.47
CA PHE A 312 10.79 -3.13 -6.98
C PHE A 312 10.73 -4.07 -8.19
N ASP A 313 11.73 -4.93 -8.30
CA ASP A 313 11.86 -5.93 -9.36
C ASP A 313 11.11 -7.19 -8.95
N ASN A 314 9.92 -7.39 -9.53
CA ASN A 314 9.08 -8.54 -9.23
C ASN A 314 9.63 -9.84 -9.81
N ARG A 315 10.53 -9.77 -10.77
CA ARG A 315 11.00 -10.89 -11.58
C ARG A 315 9.89 -11.54 -12.42
N GLY A 316 10.23 -12.26 -13.44
CA GLY A 316 9.31 -13.06 -14.25
C GLY A 316 9.23 -14.49 -13.71
N ALA A 317 8.12 -15.18 -14.00
CA ALA A 317 7.96 -16.60 -13.69
C ALA A 317 9.04 -17.50 -14.32
N ASP A 318 9.74 -16.98 -15.32
CA ASP A 318 10.83 -17.67 -16.04
C ASP A 318 12.22 -17.46 -15.40
N MET A 319 12.31 -16.53 -14.45
CA MET A 319 13.52 -16.24 -13.70
C MET A 319 13.45 -17.04 -12.39
N ASP A 320 14.35 -17.99 -12.20
CA ASP A 320 14.47 -18.81 -10.98
C ASP A 320 15.03 -18.01 -9.78
N GLU A 321 14.65 -16.73 -9.67
CA GLU A 321 15.19 -15.79 -8.70
C GLU A 321 14.07 -15.12 -7.90
N GLN A 322 14.37 -14.77 -6.64
CA GLN A 322 13.45 -14.03 -5.78
C GLN A 322 13.20 -12.60 -6.29
N SER A 323 12.08 -12.02 -5.89
CA SER A 323 11.84 -10.58 -6.06
C SER A 323 12.81 -9.77 -5.19
N ARG A 324 13.09 -8.54 -5.58
CA ARG A 324 14.06 -7.67 -4.89
C ARG A 324 13.77 -6.19 -5.09
N GLY A 325 14.19 -5.35 -4.15
CA GLY A 325 14.37 -3.93 -4.41
C GLY A 325 15.72 -3.70 -5.10
N ILE A 326 15.79 -2.81 -6.08
CA ILE A 326 17.06 -2.43 -6.72
C ILE A 326 17.23 -0.92 -6.82
N ARG A 327 18.50 -0.50 -6.88
CA ARG A 327 18.92 0.87 -7.16
C ARG A 327 19.88 0.88 -8.33
N LEU A 328 19.55 1.66 -9.36
CA LEU A 328 20.29 1.76 -10.61
C LEU A 328 20.89 3.16 -10.75
N ARG A 329 22.12 3.22 -11.28
CA ARG A 329 22.71 4.44 -11.82
C ARG A 329 22.54 4.44 -13.32
N LEU A 330 22.02 5.54 -13.86
CA LEU A 330 21.94 5.75 -15.30
C LEU A 330 23.03 6.74 -15.73
N ASP A 331 23.68 6.44 -16.83
CA ASP A 331 24.44 7.39 -17.64
C ASP A 331 23.60 7.66 -18.89
N GLU A 332 22.86 8.78 -18.89
CA GLU A 332 21.95 9.14 -19.99
C GLU A 332 22.70 9.65 -21.24
N GLU A 333 24.02 9.97 -21.13
CA GLU A 333 24.84 10.31 -22.30
C GLU A 333 25.41 9.05 -22.96
N ALA A 334 25.90 8.11 -22.17
CA ALA A 334 26.44 6.83 -22.67
C ALA A 334 25.34 5.76 -22.87
N MET A 335 24.12 6.03 -22.43
CA MET A 335 22.98 5.10 -22.46
C MET A 335 23.31 3.76 -21.79
N THR A 336 23.83 3.82 -20.55
CA THR A 336 24.16 2.62 -19.76
C THR A 336 23.47 2.67 -18.40
N ALA A 337 23.04 1.48 -17.92
CA ALA A 337 22.45 1.30 -16.60
C ALA A 337 23.33 0.34 -15.77
N THR A 338 23.66 0.72 -14.56
CA THR A 338 24.50 -0.06 -13.63
C THR A 338 23.75 -0.33 -12.34
N LEU A 339 23.70 -1.60 -11.91
CA LEU A 339 23.22 -1.96 -10.59
C LEU A 339 24.17 -1.43 -9.52
N LEU A 340 23.65 -0.62 -8.60
CA LEU A 340 24.40 -0.13 -7.47
C LEU A 340 24.15 -0.95 -6.20
N GLN A 341 22.89 -1.30 -5.96
CA GLN A 341 22.46 -1.96 -4.74
C GLN A 341 21.26 -2.84 -5.05
N GLU A 342 21.15 -3.94 -4.31
CA GLU A 342 19.94 -4.78 -4.26
C GLU A 342 19.55 -5.02 -2.79
N PHE A 343 18.24 -5.15 -2.58
CA PHE A 343 17.63 -5.37 -1.27
C PHE A 343 16.81 -6.65 -1.37
N THR A 344 17.28 -7.69 -0.71
CA THR A 344 16.69 -9.04 -0.73
C THR A 344 16.15 -9.41 0.64
N HIS A 345 15.27 -10.41 0.68
CA HIS A 345 14.71 -10.93 1.92
C HIS A 345 15.27 -12.34 2.21
N PRO A 346 15.59 -12.67 3.47
CA PRO A 346 16.17 -13.99 3.83
C PRO A 346 15.31 -15.20 3.44
N GLU A 347 13.99 -15.03 3.39
CA GLU A 347 13.04 -16.08 2.98
C GLU A 347 12.85 -16.19 1.47
N GLU A 348 13.60 -15.43 0.69
CA GLU A 348 13.62 -15.44 -0.77
C GLU A 348 12.22 -15.43 -1.42
N PRO A 349 11.31 -14.48 -1.06
CA PRO A 349 9.95 -14.47 -1.56
C PRO A 349 9.89 -14.16 -3.05
N PHE A 350 8.90 -14.73 -3.72
CA PHE A 350 8.50 -14.35 -5.06
C PHE A 350 7.20 -13.55 -4.98
N ALA A 351 7.32 -12.23 -5.05
CA ALA A 351 6.20 -11.28 -5.08
C ALA A 351 5.77 -11.06 -6.53
N THR A 352 4.72 -11.73 -6.97
CA THR A 352 4.29 -11.76 -8.38
C THR A 352 3.79 -10.42 -8.90
N TYR A 353 3.36 -9.52 -8.02
CA TYR A 353 2.83 -8.18 -8.34
C TYR A 353 2.96 -7.24 -7.14
N GLN A 354 2.77 -5.93 -7.39
CA GLN A 354 2.84 -4.89 -6.36
C GLN A 354 4.28 -4.71 -5.80
N GLY A 355 4.41 -3.94 -4.72
CA GLY A 355 5.68 -3.69 -4.06
C GLY A 355 6.25 -2.31 -4.37
N ASN A 356 7.16 -1.86 -3.50
CA ASN A 356 7.81 -0.56 -3.62
C ASN A 356 9.16 -0.51 -2.91
N VAL A 357 9.99 0.46 -3.31
CA VAL A 357 11.28 0.77 -2.69
C VAL A 357 11.33 2.24 -2.31
N GLN A 358 11.45 2.54 -1.02
CA GLN A 358 11.52 3.91 -0.49
C GLN A 358 12.91 4.19 0.08
N VAL A 359 13.64 5.15 -0.49
CA VAL A 359 14.87 5.68 0.13
C VAL A 359 14.48 6.64 1.25
N LEU A 360 15.00 6.38 2.45
CA LEU A 360 14.70 7.13 3.67
C LEU A 360 15.71 8.27 3.90
N PRO A 361 15.34 9.33 4.65
CA PRO A 361 16.22 10.50 4.86
C PRO A 361 17.56 10.18 5.54
N ASN A 362 17.66 9.07 6.27
CA ASN A 362 18.91 8.62 6.92
C ASN A 362 19.79 7.75 5.99
N GLY A 363 19.37 7.54 4.73
CA GLY A 363 20.06 6.71 3.75
C GLY A 363 19.69 5.23 3.77
N ASN A 364 18.87 4.79 4.72
CA ASN A 364 18.29 3.44 4.72
C ASN A 364 17.26 3.31 3.58
N VAL A 365 16.89 2.07 3.29
CA VAL A 365 15.89 1.74 2.28
C VAL A 365 14.80 0.87 2.89
N PHE A 366 13.56 1.31 2.76
CA PHE A 366 12.39 0.55 3.16
C PHE A 366 11.78 -0.14 1.93
N VAL A 367 11.45 -1.42 2.07
CA VAL A 367 10.87 -2.24 1.00
C VAL A 367 9.52 -2.78 1.47
N GLY A 368 8.47 -2.44 0.73
CA GLY A 368 7.17 -3.09 0.80
C GLY A 368 7.10 -4.19 -0.26
N TRP A 369 6.82 -5.43 0.16
CA TRP A 369 6.96 -6.61 -0.70
C TRP A 369 5.69 -6.97 -1.50
N GLY A 370 4.69 -6.08 -1.50
CA GLY A 370 3.48 -6.24 -2.33
C GLY A 370 2.69 -7.50 -2.01
N SER A 371 2.61 -8.43 -2.96
CA SER A 371 1.91 -9.71 -2.79
C SER A 371 2.59 -10.69 -1.84
N ALA A 372 3.85 -10.42 -1.45
CA ALA A 372 4.48 -11.10 -0.32
C ALA A 372 4.26 -10.29 0.97
N PRO A 373 3.98 -10.92 2.12
CA PRO A 373 3.46 -10.22 3.28
C PRO A 373 4.50 -9.45 4.10
N TYR A 374 5.67 -9.12 3.55
CA TYR A 374 6.80 -8.58 4.29
C TYR A 374 6.92 -7.06 4.20
N LEU A 375 7.49 -6.47 5.26
CA LEU A 375 7.82 -5.06 5.43
C LEU A 375 9.24 -5.00 5.99
N THR A 376 10.22 -4.56 5.18
CA THR A 376 11.62 -4.58 5.60
C THR A 376 12.28 -3.22 5.52
N GLU A 377 13.30 -2.97 6.38
CA GLU A 377 14.21 -1.85 6.25
C GLU A 377 15.64 -2.36 6.22
N HIS A 378 16.42 -1.84 5.29
CA HIS A 378 17.83 -2.18 5.06
C HIS A 378 18.69 -0.93 5.21
N ASP A 379 19.96 -1.10 5.59
CA ASP A 379 20.92 -0.02 5.45
C ASP A 379 21.38 0.17 3.99
N GLY A 380 22.25 1.17 3.78
CA GLY A 380 22.77 1.47 2.44
C GLY A 380 23.63 0.36 1.83
N ASP A 381 24.04 -0.64 2.61
CA ASP A 381 24.82 -1.79 2.14
C ASP A 381 23.92 -3.04 1.92
N GLY A 382 22.60 -2.91 2.11
CA GLY A 382 21.63 -3.99 1.97
C GLY A 382 21.45 -4.85 3.20
N THR A 383 22.07 -4.52 4.35
CA THR A 383 21.90 -5.27 5.60
C THR A 383 20.50 -5.05 6.17
N LEU A 384 19.81 -6.14 6.51
CA LEU A 384 18.47 -6.11 7.09
C LEU A 384 18.51 -5.52 8.52
N LEU A 385 17.78 -4.43 8.74
CA LEU A 385 17.68 -3.71 10.02
C LEU A 385 16.34 -3.92 10.72
N TYR A 386 15.31 -4.24 9.96
CA TYR A 386 13.95 -4.48 10.43
C TYR A 386 13.25 -5.44 9.49
N ASP A 387 12.47 -6.35 10.07
CA ASP A 387 11.60 -7.23 9.33
C ASP A 387 10.31 -7.49 10.10
N ALA A 388 9.19 -7.29 9.44
CA ALA A 388 7.87 -7.59 9.94
C ALA A 388 7.00 -8.14 8.82
N GLY A 389 5.96 -8.90 9.19
CA GLY A 389 5.06 -9.48 8.20
C GLY A 389 3.62 -9.56 8.66
N PHE A 390 2.72 -9.47 7.71
CA PHE A 390 1.31 -9.82 7.82
C PHE A 390 1.14 -11.35 7.77
N PRO A 391 -0.05 -11.90 8.14
CA PRO A 391 -0.45 -13.24 7.72
C PRO A 391 -0.34 -13.37 6.20
N ARG A 392 -0.01 -14.56 5.71
CA ARG A 392 0.22 -14.79 4.28
C ARG A 392 -0.98 -14.46 3.36
N GLU A 393 -2.18 -14.46 3.95
CA GLU A 393 -3.44 -14.14 3.27
C GLU A 393 -3.68 -12.62 3.16
N VAL A 394 -2.82 -11.81 3.80
CA VAL A 394 -2.96 -10.35 3.86
C VAL A 394 -1.82 -9.69 3.08
N GLU A 395 -2.17 -8.83 2.17
CA GLU A 395 -1.27 -8.07 1.32
C GLU A 395 -1.38 -6.57 1.58
N SER A 396 -0.38 -5.81 1.13
CA SER A 396 -0.44 -4.36 0.98
C SER A 396 0.15 -3.96 -0.36
N TYR A 397 -0.59 -3.21 -1.18
CA TYR A 397 -0.13 -2.79 -2.52
C TYR A 397 1.26 -2.16 -2.47
N ARG A 398 1.45 -1.20 -1.58
CA ARG A 398 2.74 -0.61 -1.16
C ARG A 398 2.76 -0.46 0.34
N ALA A 399 3.95 -0.28 0.89
CA ALA A 399 4.13 0.09 2.29
C ALA A 399 5.25 1.10 2.43
N PHE A 400 5.14 2.00 3.41
CA PHE A 400 6.07 3.11 3.58
C PHE A 400 6.45 3.29 5.05
N ARG A 401 7.61 3.92 5.27
CA ARG A 401 8.00 4.45 6.57
C ARG A 401 8.05 5.97 6.53
N SER A 402 7.34 6.63 7.43
CA SER A 402 7.32 8.10 7.49
C SER A 402 7.12 8.60 8.91
N PRO A 403 7.68 9.77 9.27
CA PRO A 403 7.25 10.51 10.46
C PRO A 403 5.78 10.89 10.33
N TRP A 404 5.05 10.80 11.46
CA TRP A 404 3.67 11.23 11.52
C TRP A 404 3.31 11.71 12.92
N THR A 405 2.55 12.81 13.00
CA THR A 405 1.95 13.29 14.23
C THR A 405 0.44 13.34 14.05
N GLY A 406 -0.24 12.35 14.62
CA GLY A 406 -1.69 12.25 14.56
C GLY A 406 -2.34 12.87 15.81
N ARG A 407 -3.33 13.74 15.58
CA ARG A 407 -4.09 14.46 16.61
C ARG A 407 -5.59 14.29 16.39
N PRO A 408 -6.14 13.07 16.58
CA PRO A 408 -7.53 12.81 16.28
C PRO A 408 -8.47 13.76 17.05
N ALA A 409 -9.48 14.26 16.34
CA ALA A 409 -10.54 15.06 16.97
C ALA A 409 -11.37 14.16 17.91
N GLY A 410 -11.56 14.55 19.12
CA GLY A 410 -12.27 13.79 20.14
C GLY A 410 -11.37 13.41 21.31
N GLY A 411 -11.76 12.43 22.08
CA GLY A 411 -11.03 11.95 23.26
C GLY A 411 -10.71 10.46 23.15
N PRO A 412 -10.03 9.92 24.18
CA PRO A 412 -9.74 8.49 24.25
C PRO A 412 -11.02 7.65 24.34
N ASP A 413 -10.94 6.42 23.84
CA ASP A 413 -11.93 5.38 24.03
C ASP A 413 -11.63 4.62 25.33
N LEU A 414 -12.70 4.24 26.06
CA LEU A 414 -12.60 3.64 27.38
C LEU A 414 -13.62 2.49 27.52
N ALA A 415 -13.15 1.36 28.02
CA ALA A 415 -13.97 0.29 28.57
C ALA A 415 -13.49 -0.06 29.98
N GLY A 416 -14.33 -0.70 30.79
CA GLY A 416 -13.97 -1.05 32.15
C GLY A 416 -14.63 -2.35 32.61
N GLU A 417 -13.95 -3.03 33.53
CA GLU A 417 -14.43 -4.22 34.21
C GLU A 417 -14.28 -4.02 35.73
N SER A 418 -15.36 -4.30 36.46
CA SER A 418 -15.36 -4.27 37.93
C SER A 418 -15.15 -5.68 38.49
N GLY A 419 -14.27 -5.79 39.47
CA GLY A 419 -13.96 -7.02 40.19
C GLY A 419 -14.25 -6.93 41.68
N PRO A 420 -13.92 -7.99 42.43
CA PRO A 420 -14.07 -7.98 43.90
C PRO A 420 -13.22 -6.91 44.59
N GLN A 421 -13.63 -6.48 45.79
CA GLN A 421 -12.90 -5.57 46.68
C GLN A 421 -12.55 -4.24 46.03
N GLY A 422 -13.46 -3.64 45.26
CA GLY A 422 -13.26 -2.35 44.62
C GLY A 422 -12.26 -2.35 43.46
N ARG A 423 -11.81 -3.52 43.00
CA ARG A 423 -10.88 -3.62 41.85
C ARG A 423 -11.56 -3.21 40.58
N VAL A 424 -10.90 -2.36 39.80
CA VAL A 424 -11.33 -1.92 38.47
C VAL A 424 -10.18 -2.14 37.50
N THR A 425 -10.49 -2.66 36.31
CA THR A 425 -9.57 -2.65 35.17
C THR A 425 -10.16 -1.77 34.07
N LEU A 426 -9.45 -0.71 33.71
CA LEU A 426 -9.77 0.16 32.57
C LEU A 426 -8.95 -0.26 31.35
N TYR A 427 -9.58 -0.23 30.20
CA TYR A 427 -8.95 -0.43 28.89
C TYR A 427 -9.05 0.89 28.14
N ALA A 428 -7.89 1.53 27.93
CA ALA A 428 -7.80 2.85 27.31
C ALA A 428 -7.10 2.79 25.98
N SER A 429 -7.67 3.37 24.94
CA SER A 429 -7.08 3.56 23.63
C SER A 429 -7.45 4.92 23.05
N TRP A 430 -6.73 5.35 22.03
CA TRP A 430 -7.11 6.52 21.24
C TRP A 430 -6.56 6.33 19.83
N ASN A 431 -7.45 5.91 18.92
CA ASN A 431 -7.09 5.56 17.55
C ASN A 431 -6.47 6.76 16.81
N GLY A 432 -5.17 6.66 16.51
CA GLY A 432 -4.41 7.67 15.80
C GLY A 432 -3.65 8.69 16.66
N ALA A 433 -3.87 8.74 17.97
CA ALA A 433 -3.17 9.69 18.85
C ALA A 433 -1.69 9.24 19.05
N THR A 434 -0.76 9.87 18.35
CA THR A 434 0.66 9.50 18.42
C THR A 434 1.42 10.15 19.58
N GLU A 435 0.89 11.25 20.13
CA GLU A 435 1.56 12.00 21.21
C GLU A 435 1.28 11.45 22.61
N VAL A 436 0.34 10.51 22.77
CA VAL A 436 0.00 9.92 24.07
C VAL A 436 1.18 9.11 24.61
N ALA A 437 1.70 9.51 25.77
CA ALA A 437 2.79 8.81 26.48
C ALA A 437 2.27 8.04 27.70
N SER A 438 1.26 8.57 28.38
CA SER A 438 0.68 7.97 29.58
C SER A 438 -0.82 8.28 29.72
N TRP A 439 -1.44 7.52 30.60
CA TRP A 439 -2.83 7.63 30.99
C TRP A 439 -2.89 8.03 32.49
N GLU A 440 -3.36 9.23 32.79
CA GLU A 440 -3.71 9.62 34.13
C GLU A 440 -5.07 9.01 34.46
N VAL A 441 -5.17 8.31 35.60
CA VAL A 441 -6.36 7.64 36.08
C VAL A 441 -7.08 8.58 37.07
N LEU A 442 -8.38 8.74 36.89
CA LEU A 442 -9.20 9.59 37.72
C LEU A 442 -10.38 8.78 38.26
N ASP A 443 -10.81 9.10 39.47
CA ASP A 443 -12.08 8.61 40.03
C ASP A 443 -12.81 9.72 40.83
N GLY A 444 -14.07 9.48 41.16
CA GLY A 444 -14.84 10.46 41.93
C GLY A 444 -16.32 10.13 42.04
N PRO A 445 -17.06 10.92 42.84
CA PRO A 445 -18.49 10.72 43.05
C PRO A 445 -19.34 11.14 41.84
N GLY A 446 -18.82 11.94 40.93
CA GLY A 446 -19.49 12.42 39.72
C GLY A 446 -18.52 12.69 38.59
N VAL A 447 -19.03 12.83 37.36
CA VAL A 447 -18.20 13.11 36.17
C VAL A 447 -17.54 14.49 36.20
N GLU A 448 -18.07 15.43 36.98
CA GLU A 448 -17.52 16.77 37.17
C GLU A 448 -16.58 16.86 38.40
N ASP A 449 -16.56 15.83 39.27
CA ASP A 449 -15.83 15.79 40.53
C ASP A 449 -14.82 14.62 40.51
N LEU A 450 -14.00 14.56 39.46
CA LEU A 450 -12.97 13.53 39.27
C LEU A 450 -11.62 14.03 39.77
N GLU A 451 -10.97 13.24 40.63
CA GLU A 451 -9.61 13.49 41.12
C GLU A 451 -8.60 12.46 40.55
N ALA A 452 -7.35 12.88 40.36
CA ALA A 452 -6.31 12.02 39.90
C ALA A 452 -5.85 11.05 41.00
N VAL A 453 -5.87 9.75 40.74
CA VAL A 453 -5.50 8.69 41.69
C VAL A 453 -4.28 7.89 41.26
N GLY A 454 -3.81 8.04 40.00
CA GLY A 454 -2.63 7.37 39.52
C GLY A 454 -2.33 7.68 38.05
N GLU A 455 -1.24 7.11 37.57
CA GLU A 455 -0.80 7.22 36.17
C GLU A 455 -0.20 5.89 35.69
N ALA A 456 -0.46 5.52 34.45
CA ALA A 456 0.09 4.34 33.80
C ALA A 456 0.71 4.70 32.44
N PRO A 457 1.90 4.18 32.07
CA PRO A 457 2.46 4.40 30.76
C PRO A 457 1.58 3.76 29.69
N ARG A 458 1.49 4.39 28.51
CA ARG A 458 0.84 3.80 27.33
C ARG A 458 1.55 2.50 26.92
N LYS A 459 0.78 1.48 26.59
CA LYS A 459 1.27 0.20 26.07
C LYS A 459 0.46 -0.20 24.86
N GLY A 460 1.11 -0.21 23.68
CA GLY A 460 0.49 -0.57 22.41
C GLY A 460 -0.72 0.30 22.04
N PHE A 461 -1.67 -0.27 21.31
CA PHE A 461 -2.91 0.41 20.92
C PHE A 461 -3.85 0.60 22.11
N GLU A 462 -4.09 -0.45 22.89
CA GLU A 462 -4.94 -0.45 24.08
C GLU A 462 -4.12 -0.77 25.34
N THR A 463 -4.25 0.07 26.36
CA THR A 463 -3.56 -0.11 27.65
C THR A 463 -4.56 -0.60 28.69
N ALA A 464 -4.29 -1.74 29.32
CA ALA A 464 -5.05 -2.24 30.46
C ALA A 464 -4.47 -1.67 31.77
N ILE A 465 -5.29 -0.97 32.56
CA ILE A 465 -4.91 -0.27 33.80
C ILE A 465 -5.77 -0.79 34.95
N THR A 466 -5.13 -1.41 35.94
CA THR A 466 -5.84 -1.96 37.10
C THR A 466 -5.53 -1.16 38.34
N PHE A 467 -6.57 -0.79 39.11
CA PHE A 467 -6.47 -0.08 40.39
C PHE A 467 -7.68 -0.42 41.28
N ASN A 468 -7.69 0.07 42.53
CA ASN A 468 -8.80 -0.12 43.42
C ASN A 468 -9.48 1.23 43.70
N THR A 469 -10.82 1.25 43.67
CA THR A 469 -11.63 2.42 44.04
C THR A 469 -12.99 1.98 44.51
N GLU A 470 -13.60 2.79 45.42
CA GLU A 470 -15.00 2.65 45.80
C GLU A 470 -15.87 3.72 45.13
N GLU A 471 -15.26 4.65 44.39
CA GLU A 471 -15.97 5.74 43.73
C GLU A 471 -16.81 5.20 42.56
N PRO A 472 -18.00 5.78 42.31
CA PRO A 472 -18.92 5.32 41.29
C PRO A 472 -18.49 5.67 39.84
N TYR A 473 -17.63 6.69 39.68
CA TYR A 473 -17.14 7.10 38.37
C TYR A 473 -15.63 6.99 38.27
N VAL A 474 -15.18 6.55 37.11
CA VAL A 474 -13.76 6.38 36.77
C VAL A 474 -13.50 6.99 35.38
N ALA A 475 -12.30 7.52 35.17
CA ALA A 475 -11.92 8.10 33.88
C ALA A 475 -10.44 7.91 33.60
N VAL A 476 -10.06 8.16 32.33
CA VAL A 476 -8.68 8.35 31.94
C VAL A 476 -8.49 9.68 31.23
N ARG A 477 -7.35 10.31 31.45
CA ARG A 477 -6.87 11.48 30.75
C ARG A 477 -5.57 11.15 30.06
N ALA A 478 -5.50 11.33 28.74
CA ALA A 478 -4.27 11.15 27.98
C ALA A 478 -3.27 12.27 28.28
N LYS A 479 -1.98 11.93 28.45
CA LYS A 479 -0.89 12.89 28.67
C LYS A 479 0.25 12.63 27.68
N ASP A 480 0.89 13.71 27.24
CA ASP A 480 2.11 13.64 26.45
C ASP A 480 3.35 13.42 27.33
N ARG A 481 4.53 13.29 26.69
CA ARG A 481 5.82 13.09 27.39
C ARG A 481 6.19 14.23 28.35
N SER A 482 5.63 15.43 28.17
CA SER A 482 5.85 16.59 29.06
C SER A 482 4.88 16.59 30.23
N GLY A 483 3.92 15.67 30.29
CA GLY A 483 2.84 15.61 31.27
C GLY A 483 1.64 16.51 30.97
N ARG A 484 1.63 17.15 29.80
CA ARG A 484 0.50 17.98 29.36
C ARG A 484 -0.69 17.09 28.99
N ALA A 485 -1.88 17.47 29.44
CA ALA A 485 -3.12 16.79 29.07
C ALA A 485 -3.42 16.97 27.57
N LEU A 486 -3.80 15.85 26.93
CA LEU A 486 -4.25 15.77 25.56
C LEU A 486 -5.76 15.44 25.58
N GLY A 487 -6.59 16.34 25.09
CA GLY A 487 -8.02 16.12 25.01
C GLY A 487 -8.77 16.10 26.35
N VAL A 488 -10.06 15.80 26.29
CA VAL A 488 -10.97 15.74 27.44
C VAL A 488 -10.99 14.31 28.00
N PRO A 489 -10.98 14.14 29.35
CA PRO A 489 -11.07 12.80 29.92
C PRO A 489 -12.41 12.15 29.57
N ARG A 490 -12.39 10.85 29.29
CA ARG A 490 -13.61 10.07 29.10
C ARG A 490 -13.94 9.35 30.40
N ALA A 491 -15.08 9.71 31.00
CA ALA A 491 -15.59 9.11 32.21
C ALA A 491 -16.60 7.99 31.88
N MET A 492 -16.64 7.00 32.76
CA MET A 492 -17.66 5.95 32.75
C MET A 492 -18.10 5.64 34.17
N ARG A 493 -19.30 5.10 34.29
CA ARG A 493 -19.78 4.57 35.57
C ARG A 493 -19.19 3.15 35.75
N ARG A 494 -18.66 2.88 36.91
CA ARG A 494 -18.11 1.57 37.31
C ARG A 494 -19.15 0.46 37.33
#